data_1cf5ec54cb5be2fb87637c08c67ea5c2
#
_entry.id   1cf5ec54cb5be2fb87637c08c67ea5c2
#
_cell.length_a   1.000
_cell.length_b   1.000
_cell.length_c   1.000
_cell.angle_alpha   90.00
_cell.angle_beta   90.00
_cell.angle_gamma   90.00
#
_symmetry.space_group_name_H-M   'P 1'
#
loop_
_entity.id
_entity.type
_entity.pdbx_description
1 polymer ?
#
loop_
_entity_poly.entity_id
_entity_poly.type
_entity_poly.pdbx_seq_one_letter_code
_entity_poly.pdbx_strand_id
1 'polypeptide(L)'
;MSLVGLLLLFTLSLSSCGNKNKASEMTKETVATIQVPQFDADSAYQYVKEQVDFGPRVPNSKGHVACGNYLAGQLEKFGATVTNQYADLIAYDGTLLKARNIIGSYKPENKKRIALFAHWDTRPWADNDPDKKNHYTPILGAND
;
A
#
# COMPACT_ATOMS: atom_id res chain seq x y z
N MET A 1 -46.03 -80.54 -2.67
CA MET A 1 -47.44 -80.24 -2.52
C MET A 1 -47.54 -78.78 -2.67
N SER A 2 -48.13 -78.43 -3.63
CA SER A 2 -48.68 -77.29 -4.34
C SER A 2 -48.07 -75.93 -4.14
N LEU A 3 -47.24 -75.53 -5.13
CA LEU A 3 -46.83 -74.15 -5.41
C LEU A 3 -48.00 -73.47 -6.17
N VAL A 4 -48.48 -72.37 -5.69
CA VAL A 4 -49.27 -71.43 -6.49
C VAL A 4 -48.51 -70.16 -6.64
N GLY A 5 -48.02 -69.90 -7.87
CA GLY A 5 -47.35 -68.72 -8.28
C GLY A 5 -48.29 -67.53 -8.37
N LEU A 6 -47.95 -66.45 -7.72
CA LEU A 6 -48.66 -65.16 -7.92
C LEU A 6 -47.74 -64.23 -8.74
N LEU A 7 -48.15 -64.07 -9.99
CA LEU A 7 -47.54 -63.16 -10.94
C LEU A 7 -47.97 -61.72 -10.63
N LEU A 8 -47.08 -60.90 -10.09
CA LEU A 8 -47.35 -59.50 -9.79
C LEU A 8 -46.90 -58.70 -10.97
N LEU A 9 -47.86 -58.13 -11.72
CA LEU A 9 -47.60 -57.13 -12.75
C LEU A 9 -47.10 -55.85 -12.14
N PHE A 10 -45.87 -55.48 -12.43
CA PHE A 10 -45.30 -54.20 -12.05
C PHE A 10 -45.59 -53.18 -13.16
N THR A 11 -46.56 -52.32 -12.91
CA THR A 11 -46.87 -51.18 -13.82
C THR A 11 -45.89 -50.05 -13.55
N LEU A 12 -45.00 -49.81 -14.49
CA LEU A 12 -44.15 -48.59 -14.46
C LEU A 12 -45.03 -47.36 -14.76
N SER A 13 -45.26 -46.59 -13.73
CA SER A 13 -45.75 -45.22 -13.87
C SER A 13 -44.58 -44.27 -14.13
N LEU A 14 -44.42 -43.82 -15.35
CA LEU A 14 -43.50 -42.74 -15.75
C LEU A 14 -44.02 -41.40 -15.21
N SER A 15 -43.59 -41.01 -14.05
CA SER A 15 -43.79 -39.64 -13.55
C SER A 15 -42.82 -38.71 -14.26
N SER A 16 -43.31 -37.99 -15.26
CA SER A 16 -42.59 -36.89 -15.88
C SER A 16 -42.45 -35.77 -14.88
N CYS A 17 -41.27 -35.61 -14.26
CA CYS A 17 -40.91 -34.41 -13.51
C CYS A 17 -40.70 -33.27 -14.48
N GLY A 18 -41.69 -32.41 -14.65
CA GLY A 18 -41.53 -31.12 -15.30
C GLY A 18 -40.47 -30.29 -14.60
N ASN A 19 -39.35 -30.11 -15.26
CA ASN A 19 -38.29 -29.22 -14.85
C ASN A 19 -38.79 -27.78 -14.96
N LYS A 20 -39.31 -27.24 -13.86
CA LYS A 20 -39.54 -25.79 -13.74
C LYS A 20 -38.16 -25.14 -13.65
N ASN A 21 -37.71 -24.61 -14.77
CA ASN A 21 -36.61 -23.67 -14.81
C ASN A 21 -36.91 -22.55 -13.83
N LYS A 22 -36.39 -22.69 -12.60
CA LYS A 22 -36.26 -21.59 -11.67
C LYS A 22 -35.18 -20.71 -12.26
N ALA A 23 -35.55 -19.72 -13.05
CA ALA A 23 -34.66 -18.64 -13.42
C ALA A 23 -34.11 -18.09 -12.11
N SER A 24 -32.82 -18.37 -11.87
CA SER A 24 -32.08 -17.69 -10.82
C SER A 24 -32.11 -16.22 -11.18
N GLU A 25 -32.92 -15.46 -10.47
CA GLU A 25 -32.78 -14.01 -10.46
C GLU A 25 -31.33 -13.76 -9.92
N MET A 26 -30.43 -13.57 -10.86
CA MET A 26 -29.16 -12.91 -10.53
C MET A 26 -29.53 -11.53 -10.02
N THR A 27 -29.57 -11.39 -8.71
CA THR A 27 -29.52 -10.10 -8.05
C THR A 27 -28.32 -9.38 -8.65
N LYS A 28 -28.56 -8.41 -9.54
CA LYS A 28 -27.55 -7.44 -9.94
C LYS A 28 -27.09 -6.75 -8.65
N GLU A 29 -25.99 -7.22 -8.07
CA GLU A 29 -25.27 -6.41 -7.10
C GLU A 29 -24.98 -5.09 -7.79
N THR A 30 -25.64 -4.04 -7.33
CA THR A 30 -25.33 -2.68 -7.71
C THR A 30 -23.91 -2.44 -7.21
N VAL A 31 -22.93 -2.62 -8.09
CA VAL A 31 -21.55 -2.25 -7.79
C VAL A 31 -21.60 -0.74 -7.53
N ALA A 32 -21.49 -0.37 -6.27
CA ALA A 32 -21.42 1.04 -5.89
C ALA A 32 -20.25 1.65 -6.67
N THR A 33 -20.56 2.63 -7.51
CA THR A 33 -19.53 3.36 -8.28
C THR A 33 -18.66 4.09 -7.27
N ILE A 34 -17.45 3.58 -7.06
CA ILE A 34 -16.48 4.23 -6.19
C ILE A 34 -16.06 5.53 -6.87
N GLN A 35 -16.36 6.66 -6.22
CA GLN A 35 -15.88 7.96 -6.65
C GLN A 35 -14.40 8.04 -6.32
N VAL A 36 -13.55 8.03 -7.34
CA VAL A 36 -12.11 8.22 -7.19
C VAL A 36 -11.82 9.72 -7.19
N PRO A 37 -11.14 10.25 -6.17
CA PRO A 37 -10.74 11.66 -6.16
C PRO A 37 -9.88 11.99 -7.39
N GLN A 38 -10.03 13.22 -7.90
CA GLN A 38 -9.14 13.72 -8.95
C GLN A 38 -7.73 13.86 -8.39
N PHE A 39 -6.73 13.35 -9.13
CA PHE A 39 -5.34 13.52 -8.75
C PHE A 39 -4.92 14.98 -8.93
N ASP A 40 -4.34 15.56 -7.87
CA ASP A 40 -3.82 16.93 -7.87
C ASP A 40 -2.31 16.91 -8.11
N ALA A 41 -1.91 17.08 -9.37
CA ALA A 41 -0.52 17.04 -9.80
C ALA A 41 0.29 18.22 -9.23
N ASP A 42 -0.33 19.40 -9.10
CA ASP A 42 0.35 20.60 -8.61
C ASP A 42 0.69 20.46 -7.12
N SER A 43 -0.24 19.98 -6.32
CA SER A 43 0.02 19.66 -4.91
C SER A 43 1.08 18.57 -4.76
N ALA A 44 1.03 17.52 -5.58
CA ALA A 44 2.03 16.44 -5.53
C ALA A 44 3.44 16.97 -5.85
N TYR A 45 3.57 17.80 -6.90
CA TYR A 45 4.83 18.45 -7.25
C TYR A 45 5.33 19.35 -6.11
N GLN A 46 4.44 20.14 -5.51
CA GLN A 46 4.79 21.05 -4.40
C GLN A 46 5.34 20.26 -3.20
N TYR A 47 4.75 19.12 -2.83
CA TYR A 47 5.27 18.29 -1.73
C TYR A 47 6.66 17.71 -2.02
N VAL A 48 6.93 17.32 -3.27
CA VAL A 48 8.28 16.89 -3.66
C VAL A 48 9.27 18.06 -3.56
N LYS A 49 8.87 19.23 -4.09
CA LYS A 49 9.71 20.44 -4.03
C LYS A 49 10.05 20.82 -2.60
N GLU A 50 9.08 20.83 -1.70
CA GLU A 50 9.29 21.15 -0.28
C GLU A 50 10.30 20.19 0.39
N GLN A 51 10.28 18.90 0.02
CA GLN A 51 11.30 17.97 0.49
C GLN A 51 12.69 18.28 -0.06
N VAL A 52 12.78 18.65 -1.34
CA VAL A 52 14.04 19.03 -2.00
C VAL A 52 14.62 20.32 -1.41
N ASP A 53 13.76 21.26 -1.03
CA ASP A 53 14.17 22.57 -0.46
C ASP A 53 14.89 22.42 0.89
N PHE A 54 14.77 21.27 1.60
CA PHE A 54 15.61 20.97 2.77
C PHE A 54 17.07 20.66 2.40
N GLY A 55 17.39 20.56 1.10
CA GLY A 55 18.69 20.11 0.62
C GLY A 55 18.90 18.59 0.76
N PRO A 56 20.13 18.12 0.67
CA PRO A 56 20.46 16.71 0.86
C PRO A 56 20.01 16.21 2.23
N ARG A 57 19.23 15.13 2.23
CA ARG A 57 18.66 14.53 3.46
C ARG A 57 19.47 13.31 3.91
N VAL A 58 20.79 13.43 3.81
CA VAL A 58 21.71 12.38 4.26
C VAL A 58 21.48 12.11 5.75
N PRO A 59 21.40 10.85 6.20
CA PRO A 59 21.27 10.52 7.62
C PRO A 59 22.25 11.28 8.49
N ASN A 60 21.84 11.70 9.67
CA ASN A 60 22.57 12.57 10.62
C ASN A 60 22.67 14.06 10.24
N SER A 61 22.29 14.46 9.01
CA SER A 61 22.33 15.87 8.60
C SER A 61 21.18 16.69 9.19
N LYS A 62 21.34 18.02 9.21
CA LYS A 62 20.26 18.94 9.59
C LYS A 62 19.06 18.83 8.62
N GLY A 63 19.32 18.66 7.32
CA GLY A 63 18.29 18.47 6.31
C GLY A 63 17.46 17.21 6.57
N HIS A 64 18.11 16.11 6.95
CA HIS A 64 17.44 14.87 7.34
C HIS A 64 16.49 15.08 8.52
N VAL A 65 16.94 15.71 9.59
CA VAL A 65 16.10 15.96 10.79
C VAL A 65 14.94 16.89 10.45
N ALA A 66 15.21 18.00 9.74
CA ALA A 66 14.19 18.99 9.39
C ALA A 66 13.12 18.42 8.47
N CYS A 67 13.52 17.70 7.41
CA CYS A 67 12.59 17.02 6.51
C CYS A 67 11.76 15.95 7.24
N GLY A 68 12.37 15.14 8.10
CA GLY A 68 11.63 14.17 8.89
C GLY A 68 10.57 14.80 9.80
N ASN A 69 10.84 15.97 10.39
CA ASN A 69 9.84 16.70 11.17
C ASN A 69 8.72 17.25 10.28
N TYR A 70 9.06 17.78 9.11
CA TYR A 70 8.09 18.24 8.12
C TYR A 70 7.17 17.08 7.70
N LEU A 71 7.70 15.94 7.32
CA LEU A 71 6.92 14.77 6.89
C LEU A 71 5.97 14.27 7.99
N ALA A 72 6.45 14.17 9.22
CA ALA A 72 5.61 13.81 10.35
C ALA A 72 4.44 14.79 10.52
N GLY A 73 4.71 16.10 10.48
CA GLY A 73 3.70 17.15 10.59
C GLY A 73 2.70 17.12 9.40
N GLN A 74 3.14 16.83 8.17
CA GLN A 74 2.23 16.69 7.04
C GLN A 74 1.28 15.48 7.20
N LEU A 75 1.78 14.34 7.65
CA LEU A 75 0.94 13.18 7.94
C LEU A 75 -0.11 13.48 9.02
N GLU A 76 0.27 14.17 10.09
CA GLU A 76 -0.66 14.62 11.13
C GLU A 76 -1.71 15.59 10.58
N LYS A 77 -1.28 16.58 9.77
CA LYS A 77 -2.16 17.56 9.11
C LYS A 77 -3.22 16.86 8.22
N PHE A 78 -2.85 15.74 7.59
CA PHE A 78 -3.78 14.93 6.79
C PHE A 78 -4.56 13.91 7.62
N GLY A 79 -4.50 13.95 8.93
CA GLY A 79 -5.32 13.15 9.83
C GLY A 79 -4.77 11.76 10.14
N ALA A 80 -3.48 11.51 9.89
CA ALA A 80 -2.85 10.28 10.33
C ALA A 80 -2.51 10.32 11.83
N THR A 81 -2.63 9.19 12.50
CA THR A 81 -1.93 8.96 13.76
C THR A 81 -0.48 8.66 13.44
N VAL A 82 0.44 9.52 13.88
CA VAL A 82 1.86 9.41 13.55
C VAL A 82 2.65 8.77 14.68
N THR A 83 3.45 7.78 14.32
CA THR A 83 4.45 7.15 15.21
C THR A 83 5.84 7.36 14.62
N ASN A 84 6.75 7.90 15.42
CA ASN A 84 8.16 8.00 15.05
C ASN A 84 8.93 6.88 15.73
N GLN A 85 9.55 6.03 14.91
CA GLN A 85 10.40 4.94 15.38
C GLN A 85 11.86 5.32 15.13
N TYR A 86 12.64 5.46 16.19
CA TYR A 86 14.06 5.80 16.13
C TYR A 86 14.92 4.56 16.38
N ALA A 87 16.03 4.47 15.65
CA ALA A 87 17.02 3.41 15.85
C ALA A 87 18.42 3.92 15.57
N ASP A 88 19.38 3.40 16.32
CA ASP A 88 20.81 3.58 16.06
C ASP A 88 21.30 2.40 15.21
N LEU A 89 21.76 2.67 14.01
CA LEU A 89 22.25 1.67 13.06
C LEU A 89 23.71 1.93 12.74
N ILE A 90 24.46 0.87 12.51
CA ILE A 90 25.85 0.98 12.08
C ILE A 90 25.91 0.77 10.56
N ALA A 91 26.39 1.78 9.83
CA ALA A 91 26.66 1.69 8.41
C ALA A 91 27.86 0.78 8.12
N TYR A 92 28.04 0.40 6.85
CA TYR A 92 29.12 -0.50 6.42
C TYR A 92 30.53 0.03 6.73
N ASP A 93 30.70 1.35 6.84
CA ASP A 93 31.94 2.04 7.17
C ASP A 93 32.13 2.28 8.67
N GLY A 94 31.22 1.75 9.52
CA GLY A 94 31.22 1.95 10.97
C GLY A 94 30.54 3.23 11.44
N THR A 95 30.01 4.07 10.56
CA THR A 95 29.30 5.29 10.94
C THR A 95 28.01 4.96 11.68
N LEU A 96 27.79 5.58 12.84
CA LEU A 96 26.52 5.50 13.57
C LEU A 96 25.46 6.38 12.91
N LEU A 97 24.41 5.76 12.39
CA LEU A 97 23.28 6.43 11.77
C LEU A 97 22.11 6.56 12.76
N LYS A 98 21.62 7.77 12.95
CA LYS A 98 20.40 8.05 13.70
C LYS A 98 19.20 7.88 12.77
N ALA A 99 18.75 6.65 12.62
CA ALA A 99 17.64 6.31 11.73
C ALA A 99 16.29 6.69 12.33
N ARG A 100 15.34 7.04 11.47
CA ARG A 100 13.96 7.37 11.85
C ARG A 100 12.99 6.83 10.81
N ASN A 101 12.08 5.94 11.22
CA ASN A 101 10.90 5.61 10.45
C ASN A 101 9.73 6.49 10.91
N ILE A 102 8.99 7.03 9.95
CA ILE A 102 7.80 7.84 10.19
C ILE A 102 6.60 7.03 9.70
N ILE A 103 5.75 6.62 10.63
CA ILE A 103 4.63 5.72 10.35
C ILE A 103 3.34 6.51 10.54
N GLY A 104 2.63 6.79 9.44
CA GLY A 104 1.31 7.40 9.46
C GLY A 104 0.22 6.33 9.35
N SER A 105 -0.68 6.26 10.31
CA SER A 105 -1.79 5.32 10.33
C SER A 105 -3.12 6.03 10.15
N TYR A 106 -3.84 5.69 9.06
CA TYR A 106 -5.20 6.15 8.81
C TYR A 106 -6.20 5.07 9.18
N LYS A 107 -7.24 5.40 9.94
CA LYS A 107 -8.30 4.48 10.36
C LYS A 107 -7.73 3.14 10.84
N PRO A 108 -6.89 3.15 11.90
CA PRO A 108 -6.18 1.95 12.37
C PRO A 108 -7.11 0.82 12.82
N GLU A 109 -8.37 1.13 13.11
CA GLU A 109 -9.43 0.18 13.47
C GLU A 109 -9.89 -0.71 12.30
N ASN A 110 -9.61 -0.32 11.05
CA ASN A 110 -10.00 -1.09 9.88
C ASN A 110 -9.17 -2.37 9.75
N LYS A 111 -9.86 -3.50 9.55
CA LYS A 111 -9.19 -4.81 9.38
C LYS A 111 -8.51 -4.97 8.02
N LYS A 112 -9.08 -4.36 6.96
CA LYS A 112 -8.50 -4.37 5.61
C LYS A 112 -7.64 -3.11 5.46
N ARG A 113 -6.35 -3.30 5.39
CA ARG A 113 -5.37 -2.22 5.31
C ARG A 113 -4.33 -2.51 4.25
N ILE A 114 -3.76 -1.46 3.69
CA ILE A 114 -2.58 -1.49 2.82
C ILE A 114 -1.45 -0.74 3.51
N ALA A 115 -0.22 -1.12 3.22
CA ALA A 115 0.97 -0.37 3.64
C ALA A 115 1.69 0.15 2.40
N LEU A 116 2.05 1.44 2.43
CA LEU A 116 2.86 2.09 1.42
C LEU A 116 4.19 2.46 2.06
N PHE A 117 5.28 2.23 1.34
CA PHE A 117 6.62 2.51 1.83
C PHE A 117 7.34 3.39 0.83
N ALA A 118 8.06 4.39 1.33
CA ALA A 118 8.97 5.21 0.56
C ALA A 118 10.09 5.66 1.48
N HIS A 119 11.34 5.64 1.01
CA HIS A 119 12.40 6.30 1.75
C HIS A 119 12.36 7.81 1.49
N TRP A 120 12.87 8.60 2.42
CA TRP A 120 12.89 10.05 2.35
C TRP A 120 14.29 10.64 2.54
N ASP A 121 15.24 9.82 2.98
CA ASP A 121 16.65 10.13 3.03
C ASP A 121 17.28 10.09 1.63
N THR A 122 18.46 10.68 1.52
CA THR A 122 19.23 10.69 0.28
C THR A 122 20.61 10.11 0.50
N ARG A 123 21.18 9.57 -0.58
CA ARG A 123 22.57 9.11 -0.57
C ARG A 123 23.54 10.27 -0.30
N PRO A 124 24.64 10.03 0.41
CA PRO A 124 25.63 11.05 0.69
C PRO A 124 26.43 11.46 -0.55
N TRP A 125 26.42 10.62 -1.60
CA TRP A 125 27.25 10.81 -2.77
C TRP A 125 26.51 10.48 -4.05
N ALA A 126 26.85 11.23 -5.14
CA ALA A 126 26.39 10.97 -6.51
C ALA A 126 27.33 9.96 -7.20
N ASP A 127 27.55 8.81 -6.59
CA ASP A 127 28.52 7.79 -7.00
C ASP A 127 28.26 7.17 -8.37
N ASN A 128 27.05 7.34 -8.90
CA ASN A 128 26.64 6.93 -10.23
C ASN A 128 26.60 8.09 -11.26
N ASP A 129 27.04 9.30 -10.88
CA ASP A 129 27.09 10.42 -11.82
C ASP A 129 28.11 10.13 -12.94
N PRO A 130 27.78 10.37 -14.23
CA PRO A 130 28.71 10.22 -15.35
C PRO A 130 29.97 11.05 -15.20
N ASP A 131 29.91 12.24 -14.58
CA ASP A 131 31.07 13.06 -14.26
C ASP A 131 31.61 12.70 -12.88
N LYS A 132 32.76 12.04 -12.86
CA LYS A 132 33.47 11.62 -11.63
C LYS A 132 33.75 12.76 -10.65
N LYS A 133 33.77 14.01 -11.10
CA LYS A 133 33.92 15.18 -10.23
C LYS A 133 32.77 15.32 -9.23
N ASN A 134 31.60 14.83 -9.60
CA ASN A 134 30.39 14.90 -8.77
C ASN A 134 30.26 13.74 -7.79
N HIS A 135 31.09 12.69 -7.88
CA HIS A 135 30.92 11.45 -7.11
C HIS A 135 30.84 11.65 -5.60
N TYR A 136 31.45 12.70 -5.06
CA TYR A 136 31.43 13.00 -3.63
C TYR A 136 30.46 14.14 -3.27
N THR A 137 29.59 14.51 -4.20
CA THR A 137 28.56 15.53 -3.97
C THR A 137 27.26 14.87 -3.50
N PRO A 138 26.66 15.33 -2.40
CA PRO A 138 25.35 14.84 -1.95
C PRO A 138 24.26 15.12 -2.98
N ILE A 139 23.33 14.19 -3.13
CA ILE A 139 22.21 14.33 -4.06
C ILE A 139 20.99 14.96 -3.39
N LEU A 140 20.15 15.65 -4.18
CA LEU A 140 18.92 16.25 -3.69
C LEU A 140 17.76 15.25 -3.57
N GLY A 141 17.79 14.17 -4.36
CA GLY A 141 16.82 13.07 -4.26
C GLY A 141 15.37 13.51 -4.40
N ALA A 142 15.03 14.05 -5.56
CA ALA A 142 13.64 14.34 -5.92
C ALA A 142 12.95 13.13 -6.53
N ASN A 143 13.74 12.31 -7.21
CA ASN A 143 13.35 11.13 -7.94
C ASN A 143 14.55 10.18 -7.93
N ASP A 144 14.63 9.41 -6.89
CA ASP A 144 15.75 8.50 -6.65
C ASP A 144 15.73 7.30 -7.57
#